data_560be257986019b73b7df87a038c988a
#
_entry.id   560be257986019b73b7df87a038c988a
#
_cell.length_a   1.000
_cell.length_b   1.000
_cell.length_c   1.000
_cell.angle_alpha   90.00
_cell.angle_beta   90.00
_cell.angle_gamma   90.00
#
_symmetry.space_group_name_H-M   'P 1'
#
loop_
_entity.id
_entity.type
_entity.pdbx_description
1 polymer ?
#
loop_
_entity_poly.entity_id
_entity_poly.type
_entity_poly.pdbx_seq_one_letter_code
_entity_poly.pdbx_strand_id
1 'polypeptide(L)'
;MADPAQPPDLASLRAEYGDAGLDELAADPDPWVQWRAWFDDAVASALHEPNAMVVATVDAGGQPSARTVLLKGVGPDGFRFFTNTASRKGAALAAHAGCALLFPWHPLERQVRVEGLAVPLPEEDVAAYFASRPRGSQLGAWASPQSQVVAGRDELDVRYREVEERFAGQDVPVPPEWGGYRVVPAVFEFWQGRRGRLHDRLRYTADGEGWTIERLAP
;
A
#
# COMPACT_ATOMS: atom_id res chain seq x y z
N MET A 1 -37.63 20.74 -11.99
CA MET A 1 -36.75 19.57 -12.24
C MET A 1 -35.38 20.15 -12.52
N ALA A 2 -34.42 19.94 -11.66
CA ALA A 2 -33.03 20.35 -11.92
C ALA A 2 -32.51 19.50 -13.09
N ASP A 3 -31.92 20.16 -14.08
CA ASP A 3 -31.22 19.52 -15.19
C ASP A 3 -30.13 18.61 -14.62
N PRO A 4 -30.05 17.32 -14.97
CA PRO A 4 -28.98 16.47 -14.49
C PRO A 4 -27.66 17.10 -14.97
N ALA A 5 -26.82 17.54 -14.02
CA ALA A 5 -25.56 18.18 -14.29
C ALA A 5 -24.77 17.35 -15.32
N GLN A 6 -24.45 17.97 -16.44
CA GLN A 6 -23.65 17.32 -17.50
C GLN A 6 -22.36 16.75 -16.86
N PRO A 7 -22.04 15.49 -17.09
CA PRO A 7 -20.84 14.90 -16.47
C PRO A 7 -19.60 15.72 -16.88
N PRO A 8 -18.62 15.88 -15.98
CA PRO A 8 -17.43 16.65 -16.27
C PRO A 8 -16.70 16.09 -17.50
N ASP A 9 -16.23 16.97 -18.38
CA ASP A 9 -15.38 16.57 -19.50
C ASP A 9 -14.01 16.08 -18.97
N LEU A 10 -13.88 14.77 -18.81
CA LEU A 10 -12.67 14.14 -18.28
C LEU A 10 -11.45 14.42 -19.17
N ALA A 11 -11.64 14.68 -20.46
CA ALA A 11 -10.54 14.97 -21.38
C ALA A 11 -9.92 16.37 -21.12
N SER A 12 -10.71 17.28 -20.55
CA SER A 12 -10.22 18.62 -20.17
C SER A 12 -9.51 18.66 -18.81
N LEU A 13 -9.65 17.63 -17.98
CA LEU A 13 -9.01 17.55 -16.66
C LEU A 13 -7.51 17.24 -16.80
N ARG A 14 -6.75 18.25 -17.20
CA ARG A 14 -5.29 18.16 -17.37
C ARG A 14 -4.61 19.20 -16.49
N ALA A 15 -3.70 18.74 -15.63
CA ALA A 15 -2.74 19.61 -14.96
C ALA A 15 -1.41 19.57 -15.72
N GLU A 16 -0.75 20.73 -15.86
CA GLU A 16 0.64 20.75 -16.26
C GLU A 16 1.52 20.49 -15.04
N TYR A 17 2.50 19.61 -15.23
CA TYR A 17 3.47 19.28 -14.19
C TYR A 17 4.59 20.33 -14.15
N GLY A 18 5.24 20.43 -12.98
CA GLY A 18 6.38 21.31 -12.78
C GLY A 18 7.65 20.87 -13.52
N ASP A 19 8.76 21.54 -13.21
CA ASP A 19 10.08 21.25 -13.80
C ASP A 19 10.98 20.42 -12.88
N ALA A 20 10.42 19.84 -11.79
CA ALA A 20 11.15 18.89 -10.96
C ALA A 20 11.62 17.72 -11.84
N GLY A 21 12.89 17.34 -11.74
CA GLY A 21 13.48 16.28 -12.54
C GLY A 21 13.96 15.11 -11.69
N LEU A 22 14.12 13.97 -12.34
CA LEU A 22 14.81 12.80 -11.80
C LEU A 22 15.89 12.39 -12.80
N ASP A 23 17.15 12.68 -12.45
CA ASP A 23 18.32 12.42 -13.25
C ASP A 23 19.11 11.23 -12.69
N GLU A 24 19.67 10.39 -13.56
CA GLU A 24 20.42 9.19 -13.17
C GLU A 24 21.66 9.51 -12.33
N LEU A 25 22.27 10.68 -12.57
CA LEU A 25 23.46 11.12 -11.83
C LEU A 25 23.11 11.70 -10.45
N ALA A 26 21.88 12.20 -10.30
CA ALA A 26 21.38 12.77 -9.06
C ALA A 26 20.62 11.75 -8.21
N ALA A 27 20.14 10.67 -8.80
CA ALA A 27 19.45 9.59 -8.11
C ALA A 27 20.43 8.76 -7.27
N ASP A 28 20.00 8.36 -6.07
CA ASP A 28 20.85 7.50 -5.24
C ASP A 28 20.98 6.11 -5.88
N PRO A 29 22.19 5.52 -5.92
CA PRO A 29 22.38 4.17 -6.46
C PRO A 29 21.65 3.08 -5.63
N ASP A 30 21.33 3.36 -4.39
CA ASP A 30 20.50 2.49 -3.54
C ASP A 30 19.02 2.95 -3.57
N PRO A 31 18.09 2.14 -4.14
CA PRO A 31 16.68 2.50 -4.20
C PRO A 31 16.02 2.66 -2.83
N TRP A 32 16.60 2.09 -1.77
CA TRP A 32 16.10 2.29 -0.41
C TRP A 32 16.38 3.70 0.10
N VAL A 33 17.56 4.24 -0.21
CA VAL A 33 17.93 5.62 0.11
C VAL A 33 17.09 6.58 -0.72
N GLN A 34 16.93 6.32 -2.02
CA GLN A 34 16.08 7.10 -2.91
C GLN A 34 14.61 7.10 -2.45
N TRP A 35 14.08 5.92 -2.06
CA TRP A 35 12.71 5.81 -1.55
C TRP A 35 12.54 6.59 -0.23
N ARG A 36 13.51 6.47 0.68
CA ARG A 36 13.49 7.18 1.97
C ARG A 36 13.44 8.68 1.77
N ALA A 37 14.31 9.23 0.92
CA ALA A 37 14.35 10.66 0.64
C ALA A 37 12.99 11.15 0.09
N TRP A 38 12.37 10.43 -0.83
CA TRP A 38 11.08 10.78 -1.38
C TRP A 38 9.93 10.62 -0.37
N PHE A 39 10.02 9.62 0.50
CA PHE A 39 9.04 9.44 1.58
C PHE A 39 9.12 10.57 2.62
N ASP A 40 10.33 11.00 2.98
CA ASP A 40 10.54 12.12 3.89
C ASP A 40 10.01 13.44 3.29
N ASP A 41 10.19 13.67 2.00
CA ASP A 41 9.54 14.77 1.26
C ASP A 41 8.00 14.68 1.32
N ALA A 42 7.45 13.47 1.15
CA ALA A 42 6.00 13.24 1.23
C ALA A 42 5.45 13.55 2.63
N VAL A 43 6.17 13.17 3.67
CA VAL A 43 5.83 13.51 5.06
C VAL A 43 5.92 15.03 5.29
N ALA A 44 7.00 15.67 4.83
CA ALA A 44 7.23 17.09 4.99
C ALA A 44 6.19 17.95 4.24
N SER A 45 5.64 17.45 3.13
CA SER A 45 4.60 18.14 2.34
C SER A 45 3.20 18.08 2.96
N ALA A 46 3.06 17.50 4.16
CA ALA A 46 1.79 17.34 4.86
C ALA A 46 0.71 16.59 4.05
N LEU A 47 1.11 15.65 3.21
CA LEU A 47 0.19 14.75 2.53
C LEU A 47 -0.66 13.99 3.55
N HIS A 48 -1.96 13.84 3.25
CA HIS A 48 -2.81 12.98 4.05
C HIS A 48 -2.36 11.52 3.88
N GLU A 49 -1.96 10.88 4.97
CA GLU A 49 -1.47 9.49 4.99
C GLU A 49 -0.35 9.22 3.95
N PRO A 50 0.84 9.85 4.05
CA PRO A 50 1.93 9.63 3.10
C PRO A 50 2.39 8.18 3.03
N ASN A 51 2.06 7.37 4.04
CA ASN A 51 2.30 5.94 4.13
C ASN A 51 1.17 5.09 3.53
N ALA A 52 0.12 5.70 2.96
CA ALA A 52 -0.88 4.96 2.20
C ALA A 52 -0.26 4.45 0.90
N MET A 53 -0.47 3.16 0.62
CA MET A 53 0.01 2.53 -0.61
C MET A 53 -1.06 1.60 -1.19
N VAL A 54 -1.09 1.47 -2.50
CA VAL A 54 -1.92 0.49 -3.17
C VAL A 54 -1.16 -0.84 -3.23
N VAL A 55 -1.80 -1.93 -2.81
CA VAL A 55 -1.30 -3.30 -3.03
C VAL A 55 -2.12 -3.93 -4.15
N ALA A 56 -1.46 -4.25 -5.25
CA ALA A 56 -2.02 -5.01 -6.36
C ALA A 56 -1.65 -6.50 -6.21
N THR A 57 -2.64 -7.36 -6.35
CA THR A 57 -2.51 -8.82 -6.20
C THR A 57 -3.26 -9.52 -7.33
N VAL A 58 -2.87 -10.76 -7.62
CA VAL A 58 -3.54 -11.62 -8.60
C VAL A 58 -4.06 -12.84 -7.85
N ASP A 59 -5.32 -13.20 -8.05
CA ASP A 59 -5.91 -14.39 -7.43
C ASP A 59 -5.55 -15.69 -8.18
N ALA A 60 -5.96 -16.83 -7.64
CA ALA A 60 -5.68 -18.15 -8.23
C ALA A 60 -6.24 -18.30 -9.66
N GLY A 61 -7.25 -17.53 -10.02
CA GLY A 61 -7.82 -17.51 -11.37
C GLY A 61 -7.13 -16.53 -12.34
N GLY A 62 -6.09 -15.83 -11.88
CA GLY A 62 -5.39 -14.82 -12.70
C GLY A 62 -6.05 -13.45 -12.68
N GLN A 63 -7.12 -13.24 -11.90
CA GLN A 63 -7.82 -11.95 -11.84
C GLN A 63 -7.07 -10.96 -10.96
N PRO A 64 -6.58 -9.82 -11.51
CA PRO A 64 -5.96 -8.78 -10.72
C PRO A 64 -6.98 -8.00 -9.87
N SER A 65 -6.52 -7.53 -8.73
CA SER A 65 -7.28 -6.61 -7.87
C SER A 65 -6.33 -5.72 -7.07
N ALA A 66 -6.79 -4.49 -6.76
CA ALA A 66 -6.00 -3.51 -6.02
C ALA A 66 -6.82 -2.88 -4.89
N ARG A 67 -6.16 -2.44 -3.83
CA ARG A 67 -6.73 -1.72 -2.68
C ARG A 67 -5.66 -0.94 -1.96
N THR A 68 -6.08 0.11 -1.28
CA THR A 68 -5.18 0.85 -0.38
C THR A 68 -4.98 0.09 0.93
N VAL A 69 -3.76 0.07 1.40
CA VAL A 69 -3.34 -0.35 2.74
C VAL A 69 -2.32 0.65 3.27
N LEU A 70 -2.02 0.59 4.58
CA LEU A 70 -1.02 1.46 5.18
C LEU A 70 0.30 0.71 5.36
N LEU A 71 1.39 1.30 4.88
CA LEU A 71 2.75 0.88 5.22
C LEU A 71 2.94 1.04 6.73
N LYS A 72 3.45 0.00 7.39
CA LYS A 72 3.67 -0.03 8.85
C LYS A 72 5.11 -0.33 9.24
N GLY A 73 5.95 -0.61 8.29
CA GLY A 73 7.37 -0.77 8.48
C GLY A 73 8.10 -0.84 7.15
N VAL A 74 9.33 -0.35 7.16
CA VAL A 74 10.25 -0.42 6.03
C VAL A 74 11.65 -0.69 6.56
N GLY A 75 12.36 -1.57 5.89
CA GLY A 75 13.74 -1.90 6.18
C GLY A 75 14.42 -2.47 4.94
N PRO A 76 15.72 -2.75 4.99
CA PRO A 76 16.45 -3.30 3.85
C PRO A 76 15.91 -4.67 3.41
N ASP A 77 15.10 -5.30 4.23
CA ASP A 77 14.47 -6.59 4.01
C ASP A 77 13.08 -6.49 3.36
N GLY A 78 12.45 -5.31 3.28
CA GLY A 78 11.15 -5.12 2.61
C GLY A 78 10.20 -4.12 3.27
N PHE A 79 9.02 -4.03 2.65
CA PHE A 79 7.90 -3.18 3.06
C PHE A 79 6.86 -4.01 3.81
N ARG A 80 6.47 -3.57 5.02
CA ARG A 80 5.58 -4.34 5.91
C ARG A 80 4.20 -3.71 5.98
N PHE A 81 3.18 -4.55 5.86
CA PHE A 81 1.78 -4.18 6.11
C PHE A 81 1.03 -5.31 6.81
N PHE A 82 -0.04 -4.97 7.52
CA PHE A 82 -0.86 -5.92 8.27
C PHE A 82 -2.28 -5.95 7.72
N THR A 83 -2.90 -7.13 7.75
CA THR A 83 -4.23 -7.35 7.19
C THR A 83 -4.87 -8.62 7.75
N ASN A 84 -6.14 -8.83 7.44
CA ASN A 84 -6.79 -10.12 7.60
C ASN A 84 -6.34 -11.06 6.47
N THR A 85 -5.74 -12.20 6.80
CA THR A 85 -5.18 -13.19 5.86
C THR A 85 -6.26 -13.99 5.13
N ALA A 86 -7.47 -14.10 5.69
CA ALA A 86 -8.63 -14.68 5.04
C ALA A 86 -9.38 -13.71 4.11
N SER A 87 -8.94 -12.42 4.03
CA SER A 87 -9.50 -11.45 3.09
C SER A 87 -9.14 -11.79 1.64
N ARG A 88 -9.85 -11.17 0.66
CA ARG A 88 -9.58 -11.38 -0.77
C ARG A 88 -8.10 -11.19 -1.14
N LYS A 89 -7.43 -10.15 -0.55
CA LYS A 89 -5.99 -9.94 -0.80
C LYS A 89 -5.12 -11.00 -0.12
N GLY A 90 -5.48 -11.44 1.10
CA GLY A 90 -4.75 -12.51 1.79
C GLY A 90 -4.83 -13.83 1.03
N ALA A 91 -6.01 -14.22 0.58
CA ALA A 91 -6.20 -15.41 -0.25
C ALA A 91 -5.44 -15.31 -1.60
N ALA A 92 -5.43 -14.11 -2.23
CA ALA A 92 -4.67 -13.89 -3.46
C ALA A 92 -3.15 -14.06 -3.22
N LEU A 93 -2.60 -13.46 -2.14
CA LEU A 93 -1.19 -13.58 -1.80
C LEU A 93 -0.79 -15.00 -1.38
N ALA A 94 -1.70 -15.76 -0.78
CA ALA A 94 -1.46 -17.18 -0.50
C ALA A 94 -1.38 -18.04 -1.77
N ALA A 95 -2.14 -17.67 -2.81
CA ALA A 95 -2.11 -18.36 -4.11
C ALA A 95 -0.91 -17.90 -4.97
N HIS A 96 -0.61 -16.59 -4.98
CA HIS A 96 0.47 -15.98 -5.73
C HIS A 96 1.14 -14.89 -4.89
N ALA A 97 2.35 -15.19 -4.41
CA ALA A 97 3.11 -14.26 -3.59
C ALA A 97 3.55 -12.98 -4.35
N GLY A 98 3.59 -13.02 -5.69
CA GLY A 98 3.93 -11.87 -6.53
C GLY A 98 2.89 -10.74 -6.37
N CYS A 99 3.39 -9.54 -6.09
CA CYS A 99 2.54 -8.36 -5.93
C CYS A 99 3.27 -7.09 -6.33
N ALA A 100 2.51 -6.01 -6.47
CA ALA A 100 3.07 -4.68 -6.66
C ALA A 100 2.53 -3.73 -5.59
N LEU A 101 3.40 -2.83 -5.12
CA LEU A 101 3.05 -1.69 -4.29
C LEU A 101 3.13 -0.41 -5.13
N LEU A 102 2.22 0.52 -4.90
CA LEU A 102 2.26 1.85 -5.50
C LEU A 102 2.05 2.91 -4.42
N PHE A 103 2.98 3.83 -4.33
CA PHE A 103 2.90 5.04 -3.50
C PHE A 103 2.53 6.23 -4.41
N PRO A 104 1.25 6.68 -4.43
CA PRO A 104 0.78 7.71 -5.34
C PRO A 104 0.86 9.10 -4.68
N TRP A 105 2.03 9.70 -4.64
CA TRP A 105 2.24 11.04 -4.07
C TRP A 105 1.90 12.15 -5.09
N HIS A 106 0.65 12.17 -5.56
CA HIS A 106 0.17 13.07 -6.61
C HIS A 106 0.47 14.56 -6.38
N PRO A 107 0.32 15.13 -5.16
CA PRO A 107 0.66 16.54 -4.93
C PRO A 107 2.13 16.89 -5.14
N LEU A 108 3.02 15.89 -5.09
CA LEU A 108 4.44 16.03 -5.41
C LEU A 108 4.75 15.67 -6.86
N GLU A 109 3.71 15.32 -7.65
CA GLU A 109 3.88 14.81 -9.01
C GLU A 109 4.82 13.61 -9.08
N ARG A 110 4.79 12.78 -8.03
CA ARG A 110 5.63 11.59 -7.86
C ARG A 110 4.82 10.33 -7.65
N GLN A 111 5.34 9.24 -8.13
CA GLN A 111 4.91 7.91 -7.71
C GLN A 111 6.11 6.97 -7.56
N VAL A 112 6.04 6.04 -6.62
CA VAL A 112 6.98 4.93 -6.54
C VAL A 112 6.22 3.64 -6.69
N ARG A 113 6.65 2.80 -7.62
CA ARG A 113 6.16 1.43 -7.80
C ARG A 113 7.22 0.45 -7.33
N VAL A 114 6.81 -0.58 -6.61
CA VAL A 114 7.66 -1.67 -6.16
C VAL A 114 7.04 -2.98 -6.61
N GLU A 115 7.82 -3.84 -7.24
CA GLU A 115 7.40 -5.20 -7.59
C GLU A 115 8.24 -6.20 -6.80
N GLY A 116 7.59 -7.22 -6.25
CA GLY A 116 8.28 -8.18 -5.41
C GLY A 116 7.40 -9.31 -4.92
N LEU A 117 7.90 -10.03 -3.93
CA LEU A 117 7.22 -11.17 -3.32
C LEU A 117 6.76 -10.84 -1.91
N ALA A 118 5.49 -11.11 -1.62
CA ALA A 118 4.93 -10.99 -0.27
C ALA A 118 5.25 -12.26 0.53
N VAL A 119 5.98 -12.08 1.63
CA VAL A 119 6.34 -13.13 2.57
C VAL A 119 5.55 -12.90 3.86
N PRO A 120 4.86 -13.91 4.43
CA PRO A 120 4.19 -13.76 5.71
C PRO A 120 5.17 -13.32 6.81
N LEU A 121 4.70 -12.44 7.69
CA LEU A 121 5.45 -12.02 8.86
C LEU A 121 5.40 -13.08 9.97
N PRO A 122 6.44 -13.21 10.81
CA PRO A 122 6.42 -14.03 12.02
C PRO A 122 5.28 -13.63 12.95
N GLU A 123 4.74 -14.61 13.69
CA GLU A 123 3.63 -14.39 14.64
C GLU A 123 4.00 -13.37 15.72
N GLU A 124 5.24 -13.33 16.16
CA GLU A 124 5.75 -12.36 17.14
C GLU A 124 5.66 -10.92 16.63
N ASP A 125 6.02 -10.66 15.37
CA ASP A 125 5.90 -9.33 14.74
C ASP A 125 4.42 -8.92 14.60
N VAL A 126 3.57 -9.89 14.23
CA VAL A 126 2.12 -9.69 14.11
C VAL A 126 1.51 -9.34 15.46
N ALA A 127 1.88 -10.09 16.53
CA ALA A 127 1.38 -9.86 17.87
C ALA A 127 1.84 -8.51 18.43
N ALA A 128 3.12 -8.18 18.26
CA ALA A 128 3.69 -6.90 18.71
C ALA A 128 2.98 -5.71 18.05
N TYR A 129 2.77 -5.76 16.72
CA TYR A 129 2.05 -4.71 16.03
C TYR A 129 0.57 -4.66 16.45
N PHE A 130 -0.10 -5.82 16.59
CA PHE A 130 -1.51 -5.86 16.99
C PHE A 130 -1.72 -5.22 18.36
N ALA A 131 -0.85 -5.49 19.32
CA ALA A 131 -0.90 -4.91 20.65
C ALA A 131 -0.72 -3.37 20.64
N SER A 132 0.03 -2.84 19.70
CA SER A 132 0.24 -1.38 19.56
C SER A 132 -0.96 -0.63 18.95
N ARG A 133 -1.95 -1.34 18.41
CA ARG A 133 -3.13 -0.72 17.76
C ARG A 133 -4.09 -0.15 18.81
N PRO A 134 -4.78 0.96 18.49
CA PRO A 134 -5.88 1.44 19.32
C PRO A 134 -6.92 0.33 19.56
N ARG A 135 -7.46 0.24 20.77
CA ARG A 135 -8.43 -0.79 21.17
C ARG A 135 -9.59 -0.95 20.18
N GLY A 136 -10.19 0.16 19.72
CA GLY A 136 -11.26 0.10 18.72
C GLY A 136 -10.85 -0.57 17.42
N SER A 137 -9.57 -0.41 17.00
CA SER A 137 -9.04 -1.10 15.83
C SER A 137 -8.76 -2.58 16.06
N GLN A 138 -8.43 -2.97 17.31
CA GLN A 138 -8.29 -4.38 17.70
C GLN A 138 -9.65 -5.08 17.69
N LEU A 139 -10.68 -4.46 18.29
CA LEU A 139 -12.06 -4.96 18.28
C LEU A 139 -12.62 -5.07 16.86
N GLY A 140 -12.38 -4.04 16.02
CA GLY A 140 -12.78 -4.06 14.61
C GLY A 140 -12.16 -5.19 13.80
N ALA A 141 -10.94 -5.63 14.14
CA ALA A 141 -10.30 -6.76 13.48
C ALA A 141 -10.99 -8.11 13.80
N TRP A 142 -11.58 -8.25 14.98
CA TRP A 142 -12.41 -9.40 15.36
C TRP A 142 -13.81 -9.33 14.76
N ALA A 143 -14.42 -8.14 14.71
CA ALA A 143 -15.80 -7.96 14.26
C ALA A 143 -15.97 -8.09 12.75
N SER A 144 -14.93 -7.75 11.96
CA SER A 144 -15.04 -7.65 10.51
C SER A 144 -14.60 -8.93 9.80
N PRO A 145 -15.52 -9.68 9.16
CA PRO A 145 -15.18 -10.75 8.23
C PRO A 145 -14.69 -10.16 6.92
N GLN A 146 -13.49 -9.62 6.91
CA GLN A 146 -12.98 -8.76 5.85
C GLN A 146 -13.14 -9.38 4.46
N SER A 147 -13.70 -8.61 3.53
CA SER A 147 -13.99 -8.98 2.13
C SER A 147 -15.18 -9.95 1.95
N GLN A 148 -15.85 -10.38 3.00
CA GLN A 148 -17.06 -11.19 2.88
C GLN A 148 -18.30 -10.31 2.71
N VAL A 149 -19.35 -10.86 2.11
CA VAL A 149 -20.65 -10.21 1.99
C VAL A 149 -21.33 -10.21 3.36
N VAL A 150 -21.85 -9.09 3.77
CA VAL A 150 -22.68 -8.91 4.99
C VAL A 150 -24.02 -8.33 4.58
N ALA A 151 -25.04 -8.54 5.39
CA ALA A 151 -26.41 -8.09 5.08
C ALA A 151 -26.56 -6.55 5.09
N GLY A 152 -25.70 -5.87 5.85
CA GLY A 152 -25.73 -4.41 5.94
C GLY A 152 -24.80 -3.87 7.03
N ARG A 153 -24.84 -2.56 7.22
CA ARG A 153 -24.05 -1.88 8.26
C ARG A 153 -24.43 -2.36 9.66
N ASP A 154 -25.72 -2.57 9.90
CA ASP A 154 -26.23 -2.97 11.22
C ASP A 154 -25.64 -4.32 11.68
N GLU A 155 -25.38 -5.24 10.74
CA GLU A 155 -24.72 -6.50 11.07
C GLU A 155 -23.31 -6.27 11.62
N LEU A 156 -22.55 -5.37 11.02
CA LEU A 156 -21.20 -5.03 11.49
C LEU A 156 -21.25 -4.35 12.87
N ASP A 157 -22.24 -3.50 13.09
CA ASP A 157 -22.41 -2.80 14.37
C ASP A 157 -22.84 -3.77 15.49
N VAL A 158 -23.64 -4.80 15.17
CA VAL A 158 -23.96 -5.88 16.10
C VAL A 158 -22.70 -6.68 16.44
N ARG A 159 -21.97 -7.16 15.43
CA ARG A 159 -20.73 -7.93 15.61
C ARG A 159 -19.69 -7.15 16.43
N TYR A 160 -19.57 -5.84 16.20
CA TYR A 160 -18.64 -5.00 16.96
C TYR A 160 -19.00 -4.94 18.43
N ARG A 161 -20.29 -4.77 18.78
CA ARG A 161 -20.77 -4.76 20.17
C ARG A 161 -20.57 -6.11 20.86
N GLU A 162 -20.87 -7.22 20.18
CA GLU A 162 -20.63 -8.57 20.72
C GLU A 162 -19.15 -8.79 21.05
N VAL A 163 -18.23 -8.34 20.17
CA VAL A 163 -16.80 -8.42 20.41
C VAL A 163 -16.36 -7.49 21.55
N GLU A 164 -16.92 -6.29 21.64
CA GLU A 164 -16.65 -5.34 22.71
C GLU A 164 -17.07 -5.89 24.07
N GLU A 165 -18.26 -6.48 24.16
CA GLU A 165 -18.76 -7.16 25.36
C GLU A 165 -17.88 -8.36 25.72
N ARG A 166 -17.52 -9.19 24.73
CA ARG A 166 -16.66 -10.37 24.92
C ARG A 166 -15.32 -10.04 25.56
N PHE A 167 -14.72 -8.93 25.19
CA PHE A 167 -13.40 -8.51 25.71
C PHE A 167 -13.48 -7.38 26.73
N ALA A 168 -14.66 -7.09 27.30
CA ALA A 168 -14.82 -6.04 28.30
C ALA A 168 -13.86 -6.26 29.49
N GLY A 169 -13.07 -5.23 29.82
CA GLY A 169 -12.09 -5.29 30.90
C GLY A 169 -10.89 -6.22 30.70
N GLN A 170 -10.70 -6.75 29.49
CA GLN A 170 -9.60 -7.65 29.14
C GLN A 170 -8.80 -7.09 27.96
N ASP A 171 -7.56 -7.55 27.80
CA ASP A 171 -6.80 -7.34 26.58
C ASP A 171 -7.45 -8.07 25.40
N VAL A 172 -7.41 -7.44 24.23
CA VAL A 172 -7.93 -8.04 23.00
C VAL A 172 -6.83 -8.91 22.37
N PRO A 173 -7.01 -10.24 22.30
CA PRO A 173 -6.01 -11.10 21.69
C PRO A 173 -5.97 -10.92 20.16
N VAL A 174 -4.90 -11.40 19.54
CA VAL A 174 -4.79 -11.40 18.07
C VAL A 174 -5.83 -12.36 17.48
N PRO A 175 -6.66 -11.91 16.50
CA PRO A 175 -7.56 -12.83 15.80
C PRO A 175 -6.79 -13.88 14.98
N PRO A 176 -7.29 -15.11 14.82
CA PRO A 176 -6.62 -16.16 14.06
C PRO A 176 -6.29 -15.77 12.61
N GLU A 177 -7.16 -15.00 11.97
CA GLU A 177 -6.97 -14.53 10.59
C GLU A 177 -6.18 -13.22 10.50
N TRP A 178 -5.75 -12.64 11.61
CA TRP A 178 -4.95 -11.44 11.60
C TRP A 178 -3.48 -11.79 11.33
N GLY A 179 -2.89 -11.15 10.32
CA GLY A 179 -1.51 -11.39 9.95
C GLY A 179 -0.89 -10.16 9.28
N GLY A 180 0.28 -10.36 8.73
CA GLY A 180 1.01 -9.34 7.98
C GLY A 180 1.89 -9.96 6.91
N TYR A 181 2.34 -9.10 6.03
CA TYR A 181 3.25 -9.46 4.95
C TYR A 181 4.41 -8.48 4.90
N ARG A 182 5.57 -9.01 4.56
CA ARG A 182 6.74 -8.26 4.13
C ARG A 182 6.88 -8.46 2.62
N VAL A 183 6.83 -7.38 1.86
CA VAL A 183 7.11 -7.42 0.41
C VAL A 183 8.60 -7.22 0.21
N VAL A 184 9.26 -8.27 -0.26
CA VAL A 184 10.68 -8.26 -0.63
C VAL A 184 10.77 -7.77 -2.07
N PRO A 185 11.37 -6.59 -2.32
CA PRO A 185 11.37 -6.01 -3.64
C PRO A 185 12.40 -6.68 -4.57
N ALA A 186 12.01 -6.84 -5.83
CA ALA A 186 12.89 -7.17 -6.95
C ALA A 186 13.07 -5.99 -7.90
N VAL A 187 12.09 -5.07 -7.93
CA VAL A 187 12.10 -3.89 -8.79
C VAL A 187 11.56 -2.69 -8.03
N PHE A 188 12.21 -1.55 -8.19
CA PHE A 188 11.64 -0.23 -7.90
C PHE A 188 11.52 0.56 -9.19
N GLU A 189 10.48 1.35 -9.33
CA GLU A 189 10.36 2.38 -10.35
C GLU A 189 9.99 3.70 -9.70
N PHE A 190 10.82 4.71 -9.88
CA PHE A 190 10.58 6.08 -9.49
C PHE A 190 10.09 6.85 -10.71
N TRP A 191 8.95 7.50 -10.57
CA TRP A 191 8.32 8.31 -11.60
C TRP A 191 8.15 9.74 -11.11
N GLN A 192 8.65 10.72 -11.88
CA GLN A 192 8.51 12.15 -11.63
C GLN A 192 7.80 12.82 -12.81
N GLY A 193 6.73 13.56 -12.48
CA GLY A 193 6.01 14.36 -13.46
C GLY A 193 6.88 15.44 -14.07
N ARG A 194 6.77 15.62 -15.40
CA ARG A 194 7.45 16.68 -16.17
C ARG A 194 6.51 17.29 -17.19
N ARG A 195 6.79 18.55 -17.57
CA ARG A 195 6.10 19.23 -18.66
C ARG A 195 6.14 18.44 -19.96
N GLY A 196 5.15 18.65 -20.81
CA GLY A 196 5.07 18.02 -22.11
C GLY A 196 4.89 16.51 -22.07
N ARG A 197 4.54 15.94 -20.92
CA ARG A 197 4.35 14.49 -20.72
C ARG A 197 5.60 13.64 -20.86
N LEU A 198 6.79 14.24 -20.99
CA LEU A 198 8.09 13.53 -21.04
C LEU A 198 8.60 13.29 -19.61
N HIS A 199 7.86 12.45 -18.87
CA HIS A 199 8.12 12.17 -17.48
C HIS A 199 9.42 11.40 -17.26
N ASP A 200 10.11 11.69 -16.16
CA ASP A 200 11.28 10.91 -15.79
C ASP A 200 10.85 9.61 -15.12
N ARG A 201 11.43 8.50 -15.55
CA ARG A 201 11.19 7.18 -15.00
C ARG A 201 12.52 6.45 -14.84
N LEU A 202 12.91 6.16 -13.61
CA LEU A 202 14.08 5.35 -13.30
C LEU A 202 13.63 4.03 -12.69
N ARG A 203 14.06 2.93 -13.33
CA ARG A 203 13.82 1.58 -12.83
C ARG A 203 15.11 1.03 -12.23
N TYR A 204 15.00 0.49 -11.03
CA TYR A 204 16.04 -0.26 -10.35
C TYR A 204 15.63 -1.72 -10.35
N THR A 205 16.46 -2.58 -10.87
CA THR A 205 16.26 -4.03 -10.87
C THR A 205 17.34 -4.67 -10.02
N ALA A 206 16.94 -5.56 -9.08
CA ALA A 206 17.88 -6.28 -8.25
C ALA A 206 18.84 -7.12 -9.11
N ASP A 207 20.13 -6.99 -8.89
CA ASP A 207 21.20 -7.63 -9.65
C ASP A 207 22.24 -8.23 -8.67
N GLY A 208 21.94 -9.44 -8.20
CA GLY A 208 22.80 -10.10 -7.22
C GLY A 208 22.91 -9.34 -5.91
N GLU A 209 24.02 -8.66 -5.67
CA GLU A 209 24.28 -7.88 -4.45
C GLU A 209 23.93 -6.39 -4.59
N GLY A 210 23.46 -5.95 -5.78
CA GLY A 210 23.24 -4.53 -6.08
C GLY A 210 21.96 -4.28 -6.88
N TRP A 211 21.96 -3.13 -7.56
CA TRP A 211 20.84 -2.65 -8.37
C TRP A 211 21.34 -2.10 -9.70
N THR A 212 20.73 -2.54 -10.78
CA THR A 212 20.91 -1.94 -12.09
C THR A 212 19.87 -0.85 -12.29
N ILE A 213 20.33 0.35 -12.71
CA ILE A 213 19.46 1.51 -12.94
C ILE A 213 19.29 1.72 -14.44
N GLU A 214 18.06 1.88 -14.89
CA GLU A 214 17.71 2.12 -16.28
C GLU A 214 16.66 3.23 -16.38
N ARG A 215 16.79 4.10 -17.38
CA ARG A 215 15.73 5.06 -17.72
C ARG A 215 14.70 4.37 -18.61
N LEU A 216 13.44 4.55 -18.26
CA LEU A 216 12.31 4.12 -19.09
C LEU A 216 11.72 5.31 -19.84
N ALA A 217 11.29 5.07 -21.08
CA ALA A 217 10.46 6.04 -21.80
C ALA A 217 9.11 6.24 -21.07
N PRO A 218 8.58 7.48 -21.05
CA PRO A 218 7.30 7.79 -20.42
C PRO A 218 6.12 7.18 -21.17
#